data_903428c1eb630d599426fa6eb82af054
#
_entry.id   903428c1eb630d599426fa6eb82af054
#
_cell.length_a   1.000
_cell.length_b   1.000
_cell.length_c   1.000
_cell.angle_alpha   90.00
_cell.angle_beta   90.00
_cell.angle_gamma   90.00
#
_symmetry.space_group_name_H-M   'P 1'
#
loop_
_entity.id
_entity.type
_entity.pdbx_description
1 polymer ?
#
loop_
_entity_poly.entity_id
_entity_poly.type
_entity_poly.pdbx_seq_one_letter_code
_entity_poly.pdbx_strand_id
1 'polypeptide(L)'
;MYCKYCGHLIADDSKYCQFCGKSIYNSNKSPFINTDRIIAWVKPNSKLKRILYGMLLIALCYFLYYCNCANTMIVGEWRKEVIMGTQVEKYNSDGTWTSYEIFSPDFPSDQHTTIPLKGNWVISGDKLKTTFIDPYSGRKLSDEYTIVKLSSDSLILESENYNKYSYFRYK
;
A
#
# COMPACT_ATOMS: atom_id res chain seq x y z
N MET A 1 38.12 43.90 29.56
CA MET A 1 38.33 43.81 28.08
C MET A 1 37.48 44.84 27.35
N TYR A 2 37.77 45.11 26.06
CA TYR A 2 36.94 46.01 25.23
C TYR A 2 35.92 45.21 24.42
N CYS A 3 34.72 45.78 24.31
CA CYS A 3 33.68 45.17 23.46
C CYS A 3 34.07 45.25 21.97
N LYS A 4 34.13 44.13 21.30
CA LYS A 4 34.49 44.05 19.85
C LYS A 4 33.45 44.69 18.91
N TYR A 5 32.27 45.03 19.39
CA TYR A 5 31.19 45.64 18.59
C TYR A 5 31.05 47.15 18.77
N CYS A 6 31.37 47.72 19.95
CA CYS A 6 31.20 49.14 20.22
C CYS A 6 32.43 49.80 20.86
N GLY A 7 33.49 49.04 21.14
CA GLY A 7 34.76 49.59 21.67
C GLY A 7 34.74 49.99 23.14
N HIS A 8 33.61 49.94 23.85
CA HIS A 8 33.55 50.32 25.26
C HIS A 8 34.22 49.29 26.19
N LEU A 9 34.82 49.76 27.26
CA LEU A 9 35.40 48.91 28.28
C LEU A 9 34.30 48.17 29.05
N ILE A 10 34.43 46.89 29.19
CA ILE A 10 33.49 46.01 29.88
C ILE A 10 34.23 45.08 30.85
N ALA A 11 33.56 44.56 31.85
CA ALA A 11 34.13 43.57 32.75
C ALA A 11 34.51 42.30 32.00
N ASP A 12 35.60 41.65 32.43
CA ASP A 12 36.21 40.52 31.70
C ASP A 12 35.35 39.25 31.70
N ASP A 13 34.37 39.17 32.63
CA ASP A 13 33.44 38.05 32.79
C ASP A 13 32.05 38.32 32.18
N SER A 14 31.85 39.50 31.57
CA SER A 14 30.54 39.89 31.02
C SER A 14 30.15 39.04 29.81
N LYS A 15 28.97 38.43 29.90
CA LYS A 15 28.37 37.67 28.79
C LYS A 15 27.78 38.58 27.70
N TYR A 16 27.37 39.80 28.07
CA TYR A 16 26.78 40.79 27.16
C TYR A 16 27.40 42.15 27.41
N CYS A 17 27.56 42.94 26.35
CA CYS A 17 27.97 44.31 26.50
C CYS A 17 26.84 45.19 27.05
N GLN A 18 27.02 45.82 28.22
CA GLN A 18 26.02 46.71 28.83
C GLN A 18 25.72 47.97 28.00
N PHE A 19 26.60 48.36 27.06
CA PHE A 19 26.43 49.55 26.24
C PHE A 19 25.73 49.28 24.90
N CYS A 20 25.96 48.13 24.26
CA CYS A 20 25.36 47.81 22.95
C CYS A 20 24.47 46.57 22.97
N GLY A 21 24.31 45.89 24.10
CA GLY A 21 23.47 44.71 24.27
C GLY A 21 23.94 43.44 23.57
N LYS A 22 25.01 43.50 22.76
CA LYS A 22 25.47 42.35 22.00
C LYS A 22 26.18 41.33 22.88
N SER A 23 25.96 40.05 22.62
CA SER A 23 26.65 38.94 23.30
C SER A 23 28.13 38.95 22.96
N ILE A 24 28.99 38.92 23.99
CA ILE A 24 30.43 38.88 23.87
C ILE A 24 30.96 37.46 23.95
N TYR A 25 30.08 36.55 24.35
CA TYR A 25 30.39 35.15 24.45
C TYR A 25 30.65 34.61 23.01
N ASN A 26 31.86 34.12 22.76
CA ASN A 26 32.15 33.38 21.55
C ASN A 26 31.35 32.09 21.57
N SER A 27 30.23 32.04 20.85
CA SER A 27 29.42 30.84 20.63
C SER A 27 30.13 29.75 19.83
N ASN A 28 31.44 29.89 19.61
CA ASN A 28 32.27 28.87 18.94
C ASN A 28 32.64 27.67 19.82
N LYS A 29 32.10 27.61 21.07
CA LYS A 29 31.99 26.36 21.84
C LYS A 29 30.53 26.03 22.05
N SER A 30 29.81 25.76 20.98
CA SER A 30 28.71 24.80 21.10
C SER A 30 29.33 23.53 21.69
N PRO A 31 28.69 22.86 22.66
CA PRO A 31 29.05 21.48 22.94
C PRO A 31 28.80 20.74 21.62
N PHE A 32 29.85 20.60 20.81
CA PHE A 32 29.86 19.61 19.75
C PHE A 32 29.54 18.29 20.46
N ILE A 33 28.28 17.89 20.40
CA ILE A 33 27.93 16.50 20.53
C ILE A 33 28.80 15.87 19.46
N ASN A 34 29.83 15.19 19.90
CA ASN A 34 30.83 14.60 19.03
C ASN A 34 30.08 13.50 18.29
N THR A 35 29.42 13.86 17.17
CA THR A 35 28.64 12.98 16.29
C THR A 35 29.53 11.84 15.81
N ASP A 36 30.84 12.04 15.77
CA ASP A 36 31.82 11.00 15.46
C ASP A 36 31.84 9.88 16.53
N ARG A 37 31.57 10.21 17.80
CA ARG A 37 31.43 9.17 18.85
C ARG A 37 30.12 8.39 18.71
N ILE A 38 29.03 9.02 18.31
CA ILE A 38 27.74 8.33 18.07
C ILE A 38 27.85 7.47 16.81
N ILE A 39 28.49 7.99 15.76
CA ILE A 39 28.71 7.24 14.51
C ILE A 39 29.70 6.09 14.70
N ALA A 40 30.70 6.23 15.61
CA ALA A 40 31.66 5.16 15.92
C ALA A 40 30.98 3.95 16.56
N TRP A 41 29.88 4.14 17.31
CA TRP A 41 29.09 3.06 17.88
C TRP A 41 28.23 2.31 16.86
N VAL A 42 27.96 2.94 15.69
CA VAL A 42 27.14 2.40 14.61
C VAL A 42 28.00 1.99 13.40
N LYS A 43 29.33 1.82 13.55
CA LYS A 43 30.08 1.09 12.52
C LYS A 43 29.75 -0.40 12.65
N PRO A 44 28.71 -0.90 11.96
CA PRO A 44 28.40 -2.32 12.03
C PRO A 44 29.61 -3.05 11.45
N ASN A 45 30.12 -3.99 12.21
CA ASN A 45 31.13 -4.93 11.76
C ASN A 45 30.74 -5.42 10.35
N SER A 46 31.68 -5.53 9.44
CA SER A 46 31.39 -5.90 8.04
C SER A 46 30.56 -7.18 7.91
N LYS A 47 30.70 -8.09 8.87
CA LYS A 47 29.87 -9.30 9.00
C LYS A 47 28.42 -8.97 9.36
N LEU A 48 28.17 -8.03 10.28
CA LEU A 48 26.83 -7.61 10.69
C LEU A 48 26.08 -6.92 9.54
N LYS A 49 26.78 -6.09 8.73
CA LYS A 49 26.18 -5.50 7.52
C LYS A 49 25.73 -6.57 6.54
N ARG A 50 26.56 -7.58 6.28
CA ARG A 50 26.21 -8.68 5.36
C ARG A 50 24.99 -9.46 5.85
N ILE A 51 24.88 -9.71 7.16
CA ILE A 51 23.71 -10.38 7.77
C ILE A 51 22.47 -9.52 7.61
N LEU A 52 22.54 -8.19 7.90
CA LEU A 52 21.42 -7.28 7.75
C LEU A 52 20.94 -7.18 6.29
N TYR A 53 21.87 -7.07 5.32
CA TYR A 53 21.52 -7.09 3.89
C TYR A 53 20.90 -8.42 3.47
N GLY A 54 21.40 -9.54 3.98
CA GLY A 54 20.82 -10.87 3.73
C GLY A 54 19.39 -10.96 4.24
N MET A 55 19.13 -10.51 5.47
CA MET A 55 17.78 -10.48 6.06
C MET A 55 16.84 -9.54 5.28
N LEU A 56 17.33 -8.37 4.84
CA LEU A 56 16.57 -7.43 4.04
C LEU A 56 16.19 -8.04 2.69
N LEU A 57 17.13 -8.72 2.01
CA LEU A 57 16.86 -9.41 0.75
C LEU A 57 15.85 -10.54 0.91
N ILE A 58 15.96 -11.34 1.97
CA ILE A 58 15.00 -12.41 2.26
C ILE A 58 13.61 -11.82 2.52
N ALA A 59 13.51 -10.74 3.31
CA ALA A 59 12.25 -10.06 3.57
C ALA A 59 11.65 -9.47 2.28
N LEU A 60 12.48 -8.88 1.41
CA LEU A 60 12.04 -8.36 0.11
C LEU A 60 11.56 -9.48 -0.81
N CYS A 61 12.30 -10.59 -0.92
CA CYS A 61 11.88 -11.75 -1.70
C CYS A 61 10.57 -12.35 -1.18
N TYR A 62 10.42 -12.44 0.15
CA TYR A 62 9.19 -12.92 0.79
C TYR A 62 8.01 -11.97 0.49
N PHE A 63 8.24 -10.66 0.58
CA PHE A 63 7.24 -9.64 0.25
C PHE A 63 6.82 -9.72 -1.22
N LEU A 64 7.77 -9.81 -2.15
CA LEU A 64 7.49 -9.96 -3.59
C LEU A 64 6.75 -11.28 -3.89
N TYR A 65 7.14 -12.36 -3.23
CA TYR A 65 6.46 -13.65 -3.35
C TYR A 65 5.02 -13.55 -2.84
N TYR A 66 4.80 -12.94 -1.69
CA TYR A 66 3.47 -12.78 -1.09
C TYR A 66 2.56 -11.89 -1.95
N CYS A 67 3.07 -10.75 -2.46
CA CYS A 67 2.31 -9.88 -3.36
C CYS A 67 1.95 -10.57 -4.68
N ASN A 68 2.83 -11.42 -5.20
CA ASN A 68 2.58 -12.13 -6.46
C ASN A 68 1.62 -13.32 -6.27
N CYS A 69 1.58 -13.90 -5.07
CA CYS A 69 0.72 -15.04 -4.76
C CYS A 69 -0.76 -14.69 -4.87
N ALA A 70 -1.19 -13.52 -4.34
CA ALA A 70 -2.58 -13.08 -4.43
C ALA A 70 -3.02 -12.88 -5.89
N ASN A 71 -2.17 -12.26 -6.72
CA ASN A 71 -2.45 -12.05 -8.14
C ASN A 71 -2.58 -13.36 -8.91
N THR A 72 -1.79 -14.37 -8.58
CA THR A 72 -1.89 -15.69 -9.24
C THR A 72 -3.05 -16.52 -8.70
N MET A 73 -3.37 -16.40 -7.41
CA MET A 73 -4.44 -17.16 -6.78
C MET A 73 -5.84 -16.71 -7.21
N ILE A 74 -6.04 -15.43 -7.55
CA ILE A 74 -7.35 -14.94 -8.00
C ILE A 74 -7.64 -15.37 -9.44
N VAL A 75 -6.61 -15.58 -10.26
CA VAL A 75 -6.78 -15.98 -11.67
C VAL A 75 -7.58 -17.26 -11.77
N GLY A 76 -8.67 -17.22 -12.54
CA GLY A 76 -9.58 -18.34 -12.72
C GLY A 76 -11.04 -17.91 -12.78
N GLU A 77 -11.91 -18.90 -12.74
CA GLU A 77 -13.36 -18.73 -12.77
C GLU A 77 -13.93 -18.97 -11.38
N TRP A 78 -14.73 -17.99 -10.92
CA TRP A 78 -15.35 -17.97 -9.60
C TRP A 78 -16.84 -17.87 -9.74
N ARG A 79 -17.59 -18.69 -9.01
CA ARG A 79 -19.04 -18.77 -9.08
C ARG A 79 -19.70 -18.48 -7.75
N LYS A 80 -20.81 -17.76 -7.79
CA LYS A 80 -21.66 -17.47 -6.65
C LYS A 80 -23.11 -17.75 -7.04
N GLU A 81 -23.81 -18.51 -6.20
CA GLU A 81 -25.24 -18.70 -6.33
C GLU A 81 -25.98 -17.38 -6.06
N VAL A 82 -26.90 -17.03 -6.94
CA VAL A 82 -27.82 -15.90 -6.81
C VAL A 82 -29.25 -16.39 -7.01
N ILE A 83 -30.23 -15.55 -6.63
CA ILE A 83 -31.66 -15.96 -6.62
C ILE A 83 -32.13 -16.51 -7.97
N MET A 84 -31.64 -15.97 -9.08
CA MET A 84 -32.08 -16.32 -10.44
C MET A 84 -31.10 -17.23 -11.18
N GLY A 85 -29.99 -17.66 -10.54
CA GLY A 85 -28.99 -18.49 -11.21
C GLY A 85 -27.63 -18.45 -10.55
N THR A 86 -26.60 -18.35 -11.36
CA THR A 86 -25.20 -18.32 -10.90
C THR A 86 -24.49 -17.13 -11.51
N GLN A 87 -23.94 -16.26 -10.68
CA GLN A 87 -23.02 -15.20 -11.11
C GLN A 87 -21.62 -15.79 -11.28
N VAL A 88 -20.99 -15.48 -12.41
CA VAL A 88 -19.66 -15.94 -12.76
C VAL A 88 -18.72 -14.75 -12.90
N GLU A 89 -17.60 -14.79 -12.17
CA GLU A 89 -16.51 -13.84 -12.24
C GLU A 89 -15.28 -14.53 -12.79
N LYS A 90 -14.72 -14.02 -13.87
CA LYS A 90 -13.51 -14.58 -14.48
C LYS A 90 -12.38 -13.58 -14.48
N TYR A 91 -11.31 -13.89 -13.77
CA TYR A 91 -10.10 -13.09 -13.70
C TYR A 91 -9.00 -13.77 -14.54
N ASN A 92 -8.49 -13.07 -15.56
CA ASN A 92 -7.45 -13.60 -16.43
C ASN A 92 -6.07 -13.09 -15.98
N SER A 93 -5.02 -13.85 -16.29
CA SER A 93 -3.63 -13.53 -15.92
C SER A 93 -3.08 -12.27 -16.61
N ASP A 94 -3.72 -11.80 -17.67
CA ASP A 94 -3.39 -10.56 -18.39
C ASP A 94 -4.00 -9.30 -17.75
N GLY A 95 -4.68 -9.44 -16.59
CA GLY A 95 -5.37 -8.35 -15.92
C GLY A 95 -6.76 -8.04 -16.47
N THR A 96 -7.28 -8.82 -17.40
CA THR A 96 -8.65 -8.67 -17.88
C THR A 96 -9.63 -9.41 -16.97
N TRP A 97 -10.86 -8.88 -16.89
CA TRP A 97 -11.94 -9.41 -16.06
C TRP A 97 -13.23 -9.47 -16.86
N THR A 98 -14.04 -10.49 -16.55
CA THR A 98 -15.38 -10.65 -17.14
C THR A 98 -16.33 -11.13 -16.07
N SER A 99 -17.52 -10.51 -15.99
CA SER A 99 -18.64 -10.91 -15.14
C SER A 99 -19.86 -11.16 -15.98
N TYR A 100 -20.57 -12.27 -15.71
CA TYR A 100 -21.82 -12.62 -16.37
C TYR A 100 -22.68 -13.50 -15.46
N GLU A 101 -23.96 -13.61 -15.77
CA GLU A 101 -24.89 -14.47 -15.06
C GLU A 101 -25.34 -15.64 -15.94
N ILE A 102 -25.41 -16.83 -15.36
CA ILE A 102 -25.99 -18.03 -15.94
C ILE A 102 -27.34 -18.22 -15.23
N PHE A 103 -28.43 -18.06 -15.96
CA PHE A 103 -29.77 -18.25 -15.41
C PHE A 103 -30.11 -19.70 -15.17
N SER A 104 -30.90 -19.96 -14.12
CA SER A 104 -31.47 -21.30 -13.89
C SER A 104 -32.43 -21.68 -15.02
N PRO A 105 -32.44 -22.97 -15.47
CA PRO A 105 -33.35 -23.43 -16.51
C PRO A 105 -34.83 -23.29 -16.14
N ASP A 106 -35.17 -23.10 -14.87
CA ASP A 106 -36.52 -22.86 -14.40
C ASP A 106 -37.03 -21.45 -14.66
N PHE A 107 -36.17 -20.53 -15.10
CA PHE A 107 -36.54 -19.18 -15.48
C PHE A 107 -36.77 -19.10 -16.99
N PRO A 108 -37.88 -18.50 -17.46
CA PRO A 108 -38.19 -18.35 -18.90
C PRO A 108 -37.06 -17.60 -19.62
N SER A 109 -36.45 -18.22 -20.61
CA SER A 109 -35.21 -17.80 -21.30
C SER A 109 -35.35 -16.56 -22.20
N ASP A 110 -36.55 -16.10 -22.46
CA ASP A 110 -36.86 -15.07 -23.44
C ASP A 110 -36.67 -13.62 -22.96
N GLN A 111 -36.35 -13.42 -21.67
CA GLN A 111 -36.15 -12.08 -21.09
C GLN A 111 -34.76 -11.79 -20.54
N HIS A 112 -33.80 -12.71 -20.56
CA HIS A 112 -32.56 -12.59 -19.80
C HIS A 112 -31.28 -12.83 -20.60
N THR A 113 -31.01 -11.98 -21.58
CA THR A 113 -29.65 -11.86 -22.11
C THR A 113 -28.88 -10.86 -21.26
N THR A 114 -28.13 -11.35 -20.27
CA THR A 114 -27.17 -10.47 -19.58
C THR A 114 -26.01 -10.18 -20.52
N ILE A 115 -25.80 -8.91 -20.78
CA ILE A 115 -24.61 -8.45 -21.50
C ILE A 115 -23.42 -8.66 -20.54
N PRO A 116 -22.41 -9.49 -20.91
CA PRO A 116 -21.27 -9.70 -20.05
C PRO A 116 -20.55 -8.38 -19.80
N LEU A 117 -20.30 -8.06 -18.53
CA LEU A 117 -19.41 -6.96 -18.16
C LEU A 117 -17.97 -7.38 -18.46
N LYS A 118 -17.22 -6.51 -19.11
CA LYS A 118 -15.81 -6.73 -19.43
C LYS A 118 -14.99 -5.54 -19.00
N GLY A 119 -13.83 -5.82 -18.41
CA GLY A 119 -12.98 -4.78 -17.90
C GLY A 119 -11.61 -5.29 -17.49
N ASN A 120 -10.99 -4.54 -16.59
CA ASN A 120 -9.69 -4.88 -16.02
C ASN A 120 -9.81 -5.00 -14.51
N TRP A 121 -8.90 -5.77 -13.94
CA TRP A 121 -8.78 -5.93 -12.50
C TRP A 121 -7.35 -5.69 -12.02
N VAL A 122 -7.22 -5.28 -10.76
CA VAL A 122 -5.93 -5.11 -10.08
C VAL A 122 -6.12 -5.40 -8.59
N ILE A 123 -5.12 -6.05 -7.98
CA ILE A 123 -5.02 -6.20 -6.53
C ILE A 123 -3.94 -5.26 -6.01
N SER A 124 -4.27 -4.53 -4.95
CA SER A 124 -3.33 -3.68 -4.21
C SER A 124 -3.53 -3.94 -2.70
N GLY A 125 -2.59 -4.67 -2.11
CA GLY A 125 -2.74 -5.17 -0.74
C GLY A 125 -3.89 -6.17 -0.62
N ASP A 126 -4.87 -5.85 0.21
CA ASP A 126 -6.11 -6.60 0.40
C ASP A 126 -7.29 -6.09 -0.45
N LYS A 127 -7.06 -5.10 -1.31
CA LYS A 127 -8.09 -4.50 -2.15
C LYS A 127 -8.07 -5.07 -3.57
N LEU A 128 -9.22 -5.54 -4.02
CA LEU A 128 -9.51 -5.90 -5.40
C LEU A 128 -10.31 -4.78 -6.04
N LYS A 129 -9.77 -4.20 -7.09
CA LYS A 129 -10.46 -3.17 -7.88
C LYS A 129 -10.74 -3.70 -9.26
N THR A 130 -12.01 -3.62 -9.69
CA THR A 130 -12.44 -3.87 -11.06
C THR A 130 -12.82 -2.56 -11.73
N THR A 131 -12.53 -2.44 -13.02
CA THR A 131 -12.85 -1.24 -13.81
C THR A 131 -13.44 -1.69 -15.14
N PHE A 132 -14.62 -1.22 -15.49
CA PHE A 132 -15.36 -1.63 -16.68
C PHE A 132 -16.13 -0.46 -17.30
N ILE A 133 -16.61 -0.69 -18.51
CA ILE A 133 -17.53 0.25 -19.19
C ILE A 133 -18.92 -0.34 -19.04
N ASP A 134 -19.83 0.42 -18.41
CA ASP A 134 -21.23 0.06 -18.32
C ASP A 134 -21.84 -0.04 -19.74
N PRO A 135 -22.36 -1.20 -20.14
CA PRO A 135 -22.85 -1.42 -21.49
C PRO A 135 -24.10 -0.58 -21.83
N TYR A 136 -24.82 -0.09 -20.81
CA TYR A 136 -26.03 0.69 -21.01
C TYR A 136 -25.77 2.20 -21.10
N SER A 137 -24.90 2.72 -20.24
CA SER A 137 -24.61 4.15 -20.18
C SER A 137 -23.34 4.55 -20.92
N GLY A 138 -22.46 3.59 -21.28
CA GLY A 138 -21.15 3.83 -21.86
C GLY A 138 -20.15 4.48 -20.88
N ARG A 139 -20.51 4.62 -19.60
CA ARG A 139 -19.67 5.24 -18.59
C ARG A 139 -18.65 4.25 -18.06
N LYS A 140 -17.44 4.75 -17.78
CA LYS A 140 -16.43 3.98 -17.07
C LYS A 140 -16.78 3.95 -15.57
N LEU A 141 -16.99 2.76 -15.03
CA LEU A 141 -17.26 2.50 -13.63
C LEU A 141 -16.13 1.70 -13.01
N SER A 142 -16.06 1.73 -11.69
CA SER A 142 -15.12 0.90 -10.94
C SER A 142 -15.72 0.48 -9.63
N ASP A 143 -15.56 -0.79 -9.29
CA ASP A 143 -15.92 -1.37 -8.01
C ASP A 143 -14.66 -1.73 -7.24
N GLU A 144 -14.70 -1.53 -5.92
CA GLU A 144 -13.62 -1.88 -5.02
C GLU A 144 -14.13 -2.77 -3.89
N TYR A 145 -13.42 -3.86 -3.65
CA TYR A 145 -13.75 -4.85 -2.64
C TYR A 145 -12.55 -5.12 -1.76
N THR A 146 -12.77 -5.40 -0.48
CA THR A 146 -11.77 -5.97 0.40
C THR A 146 -11.76 -7.48 0.25
N ILE A 147 -10.60 -8.08 0.01
CA ILE A 147 -10.42 -9.53 -0.02
C ILE A 147 -10.34 -10.03 1.41
N VAL A 148 -11.44 -10.58 1.92
CA VAL A 148 -11.51 -11.15 3.28
C VAL A 148 -10.85 -12.53 3.33
N LYS A 149 -11.01 -13.31 2.25
CA LYS A 149 -10.41 -14.63 2.11
C LYS A 149 -10.12 -14.91 0.62
N LEU A 150 -8.94 -15.45 0.35
CA LEU A 150 -8.57 -15.99 -0.96
C LEU A 150 -7.80 -17.28 -0.75
N SER A 151 -8.33 -18.37 -1.27
CA SER A 151 -7.73 -19.71 -1.25
C SER A 151 -7.86 -20.37 -2.61
N SER A 152 -7.40 -21.62 -2.75
CA SER A 152 -7.50 -22.37 -4.00
C SER A 152 -8.94 -22.59 -4.47
N ASP A 153 -9.91 -22.55 -3.57
CA ASP A 153 -11.29 -22.94 -3.81
C ASP A 153 -12.35 -21.93 -3.33
N SER A 154 -11.93 -20.89 -2.59
CA SER A 154 -12.83 -19.92 -1.98
C SER A 154 -12.30 -18.51 -2.10
N LEU A 155 -13.16 -17.59 -2.57
CA LEU A 155 -12.94 -16.15 -2.62
C LEU A 155 -14.07 -15.46 -1.85
N ILE A 156 -13.74 -14.69 -0.81
CA ILE A 156 -14.71 -13.88 -0.06
C ILE A 156 -14.33 -12.42 -0.23
N LEU A 157 -15.23 -11.66 -0.83
CA LEU A 157 -15.11 -10.22 -1.04
C LEU A 157 -16.08 -9.48 -0.12
N GLU A 158 -15.69 -8.33 0.37
CA GLU A 158 -16.52 -7.42 1.17
C GLU A 158 -16.56 -6.05 0.48
N SER A 159 -17.78 -5.55 0.22
CA SER A 159 -17.97 -4.21 -0.35
C SER A 159 -17.83 -3.13 0.72
N GLU A 160 -17.76 -1.85 0.31
CA GLU A 160 -17.76 -0.69 1.22
C GLU A 160 -18.96 -0.67 2.19
N ASN A 161 -20.10 -1.23 1.79
CA ASN A 161 -21.30 -1.34 2.61
C ASN A 161 -21.33 -2.61 3.49
N TYR A 162 -20.16 -3.26 3.71
CA TYR A 162 -20.00 -4.48 4.51
C TYR A 162 -20.79 -5.69 4.01
N ASN A 163 -21.27 -5.67 2.77
CA ASN A 163 -21.88 -6.85 2.17
C ASN A 163 -20.80 -7.84 1.77
N LYS A 164 -20.95 -9.09 2.20
CA LYS A 164 -20.02 -10.18 1.89
C LYS A 164 -20.51 -11.01 0.73
N TYR A 165 -19.65 -11.24 -0.22
CA TYR A 165 -19.87 -12.05 -1.41
C TYR A 165 -18.94 -13.25 -1.36
N SER A 166 -19.49 -14.46 -1.32
CA SER A 166 -18.73 -15.70 -1.26
C SER A 166 -18.80 -16.41 -2.60
N TYR A 167 -17.65 -16.63 -3.18
CA TYR A 167 -17.47 -17.32 -4.46
C TYR A 167 -16.70 -18.61 -4.26
N PHE A 168 -17.01 -19.61 -5.06
CA PHE A 168 -16.30 -20.87 -5.14
C PHE A 168 -15.62 -21.01 -6.50
N ARG A 169 -14.43 -21.60 -6.50
CA ARG A 169 -13.70 -21.83 -7.74
C ARG A 169 -14.39 -22.92 -8.56
N TYR A 170 -14.64 -22.62 -9.80
CA TYR A 170 -15.06 -23.64 -10.77
C TYR A 170 -13.82 -24.38 -11.30
N LYS A 171 -13.86 -25.73 -11.24
CA LYS A 171 -12.77 -26.62 -11.70
C LYS A 171 -13.07 -27.13 -13.10
#